data_d876fe2d44c3994e8f898e12e95b37a5
#
_entry.id   d876fe2d44c3994e8f898e12e95b37a5
#
_cell.length_a   1.000
_cell.length_b   1.000
_cell.length_c   1.000
_cell.angle_alpha   90.00
_cell.angle_beta   90.00
_cell.angle_gamma   90.00
#
_symmetry.space_group_name_H-M   'P 1'
#
loop_
_entity.id
_entity.type
_entity.pdbx_description
1 polymer ?
#
loop_
_entity_poly.entity_id
_entity_poly.type
_entity_poly.pdbx_seq_one_letter_code
_entity_poly.pdbx_strand_id
1 'polypeptide(L)'
;MNPINKLIICSTAILALAACQQAAESPAVAETAAPPMVDEAVDIAEEVMATIIKPAPETSAERRLETVLAAQSEDAKARFGARNPKATLEFFGVEPGMTVVEALPSSGWYSKILLPYLGSEGRLIGANYPTSLFSQFGFATPEFMESIANWPETFPVEAEAWCSENCAAVEGFWLGELPESHHATADVVLFIRAMHNMARFQNEGVDQFLDQALADAFAVLKPGGVFGVVQHEISEDVADEAVTGDAGYLKRSFVIAQAEAAGFVLEEASDINANPLDQAGEGDIVWRLPPSLGTSAEDPELREAMRAIGETNRMTLRFRKPSDI
;
A
#
# COMPACT_ATOMS: atom_id res chain seq x y z
N MET A 1 20.13 -54.45 13.74
CA MET A 1 21.34 -54.97 13.06
C MET A 1 21.88 -53.84 12.20
N ASN A 2 22.98 -53.20 12.71
CA ASN A 2 23.90 -52.40 11.89
C ASN A 2 24.73 -53.35 11.01
N PRO A 3 25.45 -52.95 9.97
CA PRO A 3 26.44 -51.87 10.00
C PRO A 3 26.77 -51.10 8.69
N ILE A 4 27.47 -50.00 8.84
CA ILE A 4 28.86 -49.62 8.50
C ILE A 4 29.10 -48.81 7.22
N ASN A 5 29.55 -47.56 7.49
CA ASN A 5 30.64 -46.76 6.89
C ASN A 5 31.05 -46.90 5.43
N LYS A 6 31.21 -45.74 4.78
CA LYS A 6 32.54 -45.35 4.28
C LYS A 6 32.70 -43.84 4.07
N LEU A 7 33.61 -43.33 4.86
CA LEU A 7 34.33 -42.05 4.76
C LEU A 7 35.30 -42.13 3.57
N ILE A 8 35.37 -41.11 2.71
CA ILE A 8 36.54 -40.87 1.85
C ILE A 8 36.92 -39.39 1.98
N ILE A 9 38.07 -39.23 2.64
CA ILE A 9 38.87 -37.99 2.68
C ILE A 9 39.81 -38.06 1.46
N CYS A 10 39.96 -36.99 0.74
CA CYS A 10 41.14 -36.76 -0.10
C CYS A 10 41.58 -35.30 -0.07
N SER A 11 42.83 -35.19 0.32
CA SER A 11 43.60 -34.00 0.67
C SER A 11 44.22 -33.32 -0.54
N THR A 12 44.43 -32.02 -0.39
CA THR A 12 45.57 -31.17 -0.78
C THR A 12 46.19 -31.24 -2.18
N ALA A 13 46.36 -30.05 -2.79
CA ALA A 13 47.62 -29.64 -3.38
C ALA A 13 47.72 -28.10 -3.45
N ILE A 14 48.63 -27.55 -2.67
CA ILE A 14 49.19 -26.21 -2.74
C ILE A 14 50.24 -26.22 -3.86
N LEU A 15 50.19 -25.26 -4.79
CA LEU A 15 51.34 -24.93 -5.65
C LEU A 15 51.62 -23.44 -5.56
N ALA A 16 52.69 -23.07 -4.89
CA ALA A 16 53.35 -21.79 -4.95
C ALA A 16 54.27 -21.75 -6.18
N LEU A 17 54.21 -20.69 -6.95
CA LEU A 17 55.28 -20.35 -7.89
C LEU A 17 55.71 -18.89 -7.63
N ALA A 18 56.97 -18.79 -7.15
CA ALA A 18 57.74 -17.57 -7.10
C ALA A 18 58.48 -17.42 -8.44
N ALA A 19 58.50 -16.21 -9.01
CA ALA A 19 59.51 -15.87 -10.02
C ALA A 19 59.77 -14.35 -10.03
N CYS A 20 60.94 -14.03 -9.60
CA CYS A 20 61.95 -13.07 -10.07
C CYS A 20 61.54 -11.62 -10.38
N GLN A 21 62.11 -10.77 -9.51
CA GLN A 21 62.46 -9.40 -9.76
C GLN A 21 63.51 -9.25 -10.90
N GLN A 22 63.27 -8.31 -11.79
CA GLN A 22 64.32 -7.64 -12.54
C GLN A 22 64.06 -6.15 -12.49
N ALA A 23 64.97 -5.42 -11.86
CA ALA A 23 65.03 -3.99 -11.83
C ALA A 23 65.53 -3.45 -13.19
N ALA A 24 64.82 -2.48 -13.73
CA ALA A 24 65.32 -1.64 -14.82
C ALA A 24 65.27 -0.20 -14.32
N GLU A 25 66.46 0.42 -14.24
CA GLU A 25 66.67 1.84 -13.95
C GLU A 25 66.05 2.68 -15.07
N SER A 26 65.33 3.71 -14.70
CA SER A 26 64.79 4.73 -15.59
C SER A 26 65.33 6.10 -15.20
N PRO A 27 65.70 6.99 -16.16
CA PRO A 27 66.42 8.23 -15.86
C PRO A 27 65.48 9.27 -15.26
N ALA A 28 66.09 10.12 -14.43
CA ALA A 28 65.49 11.26 -13.78
C ALA A 28 64.92 12.27 -14.78
N VAL A 29 63.63 12.54 -14.68
CA VAL A 29 62.96 13.66 -15.37
C VAL A 29 62.76 14.78 -14.36
N ALA A 30 63.14 15.97 -14.76
CA ALA A 30 63.14 17.19 -13.99
C ALA A 30 61.69 17.52 -13.49
N GLU A 31 61.60 17.84 -12.21
CA GLU A 31 60.43 18.32 -11.50
C GLU A 31 60.08 19.74 -11.99
N THR A 32 59.05 19.82 -12.85
CA THR A 32 58.40 21.10 -13.17
C THR A 32 57.26 21.29 -12.16
N ALA A 33 57.41 22.35 -11.36
CA ALA A 33 56.41 22.77 -10.37
C ALA A 33 55.03 22.93 -11.03
N ALA A 34 54.04 22.23 -10.51
CA ALA A 34 52.63 22.41 -10.87
C ALA A 34 52.16 23.79 -10.39
N PRO A 35 51.33 24.51 -11.17
CA PRO A 35 50.71 25.74 -10.70
C PRO A 35 49.72 25.42 -9.55
N PRO A 36 49.46 26.40 -8.64
CA PRO A 36 48.52 26.18 -7.55
C PRO A 36 47.13 25.84 -8.11
N MET A 37 46.58 24.69 -7.71
CA MET A 37 45.20 24.34 -7.99
C MET A 37 44.31 25.32 -7.26
N VAL A 38 43.52 26.05 -8.02
CA VAL A 38 42.59 27.05 -7.53
C VAL A 38 41.43 26.38 -6.83
N ASP A 39 41.13 26.78 -5.60
CA ASP A 39 39.98 26.43 -4.80
C ASP A 39 38.60 26.79 -5.45
N GLU A 40 38.63 27.57 -6.53
CA GLU A 40 37.44 28.04 -7.25
C GLU A 40 36.61 26.91 -7.89
N ALA A 41 37.25 25.77 -8.24
CA ALA A 41 36.48 24.65 -8.88
C ALA A 41 35.63 23.86 -7.89
N VAL A 42 35.97 23.87 -6.61
CA VAL A 42 35.21 23.17 -5.55
C VAL A 42 33.99 24.00 -5.17
N ASP A 43 34.16 25.34 -5.05
CA ASP A 43 33.02 26.23 -4.74
C ASP A 43 31.95 26.24 -5.84
N ILE A 44 32.35 26.20 -7.11
CA ILE A 44 31.40 26.14 -8.24
C ILE A 44 30.68 24.79 -8.27
N ALA A 45 31.33 23.69 -7.92
CA ALA A 45 30.73 22.39 -7.88
C ALA A 45 29.71 22.27 -6.72
N GLU A 46 30.00 22.84 -5.55
CA GLU A 46 29.06 22.87 -4.43
C GLU A 46 27.86 23.79 -4.70
N GLU A 47 28.07 24.97 -5.32
CA GLU A 47 26.98 25.89 -5.67
C GLU A 47 26.08 25.33 -6.78
N VAL A 48 26.66 24.64 -7.77
CA VAL A 48 25.90 23.95 -8.83
C VAL A 48 25.11 22.74 -8.27
N MET A 49 25.73 21.96 -7.37
CA MET A 49 25.05 20.85 -6.69
C MET A 49 23.93 21.35 -5.76
N ALA A 50 24.15 22.45 -5.02
CA ALA A 50 23.10 23.06 -4.19
C ALA A 50 21.93 23.63 -5.02
N THR A 51 22.22 24.08 -6.25
CA THR A 51 21.18 24.58 -7.16
C THR A 51 20.36 23.45 -7.82
N ILE A 52 20.98 22.28 -8.01
CA ILE A 52 20.31 21.10 -8.63
C ILE A 52 19.41 20.37 -7.62
N ILE A 53 19.64 20.50 -6.30
CA ILE A 53 18.91 19.80 -5.24
C ILE A 53 17.83 20.69 -4.59
N LYS A 54 17.57 21.88 -5.11
CA LYS A 54 16.46 22.66 -4.58
C LYS A 54 15.15 21.93 -4.93
N PRO A 55 14.40 21.42 -3.93
CA PRO A 55 13.14 20.76 -4.20
C PRO A 55 12.23 21.73 -4.97
N ALA A 56 11.47 21.21 -5.94
CA ALA A 56 10.46 22.01 -6.62
C ALA A 56 9.55 22.67 -5.57
N PRO A 57 9.11 23.92 -5.79
CA PRO A 57 8.20 24.56 -4.84
C PRO A 57 6.94 23.72 -4.70
N GLU A 58 6.53 23.46 -3.45
CA GLU A 58 5.30 22.72 -3.15
C GLU A 58 4.10 23.28 -3.88
N THR A 59 3.30 22.40 -4.44
CA THR A 59 2.04 22.75 -5.09
C THR A 59 0.98 23.21 -4.08
N SER A 60 -0.07 23.81 -4.53
CA SER A 60 -1.23 24.16 -3.66
C SER A 60 -1.91 22.90 -3.10
N ALA A 61 -1.92 21.80 -3.85
CA ALA A 61 -2.47 20.52 -3.45
C ALA A 61 -1.62 19.90 -2.32
N GLU A 62 -0.30 19.86 -2.47
CA GLU A 62 0.62 19.34 -1.44
C GLU A 62 0.47 20.09 -0.11
N ARG A 63 0.49 21.44 -0.14
CA ARG A 63 0.28 22.27 1.08
C ARG A 63 -1.08 22.02 1.73
N ARG A 64 -2.13 21.82 0.91
CA ARG A 64 -3.44 21.48 1.43
C ARG A 64 -3.44 20.13 2.11
N LEU A 65 -2.87 19.10 1.50
CA LEU A 65 -2.76 17.78 2.09
C LEU A 65 -2.00 17.81 3.42
N GLU A 66 -0.88 18.52 3.48
CA GLU A 66 -0.11 18.69 4.72
C GLU A 66 -0.93 19.37 5.83
N THR A 67 -1.68 20.41 5.48
CA THR A 67 -2.57 21.09 6.43
C THR A 67 -3.63 20.15 6.97
N VAL A 68 -4.25 19.35 6.09
CA VAL A 68 -5.26 18.35 6.46
C VAL A 68 -4.67 17.26 7.36
N LEU A 69 -3.48 16.76 7.04
CA LEU A 69 -2.80 15.75 7.84
C LEU A 69 -2.39 16.31 9.21
N ALA A 70 -1.89 17.55 9.27
CA ALA A 70 -1.55 18.20 10.53
C ALA A 70 -2.76 18.39 11.45
N ALA A 71 -3.95 18.56 10.90
CA ALA A 71 -5.20 18.73 11.65
C ALA A 71 -5.82 17.42 12.15
N GLN A 72 -5.32 16.25 11.74
CA GLN A 72 -5.83 14.96 12.20
C GLN A 72 -5.62 14.75 13.68
N SER A 73 -6.44 13.87 14.31
CA SER A 73 -6.29 13.50 15.72
C SER A 73 -4.93 12.83 15.99
N GLU A 74 -4.46 12.89 17.23
CA GLU A 74 -3.20 12.25 17.64
C GLU A 74 -3.25 10.73 17.42
N ASP A 75 -4.39 10.08 17.63
CA ASP A 75 -4.59 8.65 17.37
C ASP A 75 -4.44 8.32 15.87
N ALA A 76 -4.93 9.19 15.00
CA ALA A 76 -4.74 9.03 13.56
C ALA A 76 -3.27 9.23 13.16
N LYS A 77 -2.63 10.28 13.69
CA LYS A 77 -1.21 10.62 13.44
C LYS A 77 -0.25 9.54 13.93
N ALA A 78 -0.56 8.89 15.06
CA ALA A 78 0.24 7.78 15.58
C ALA A 78 0.43 6.63 14.57
N ARG A 79 -0.42 6.57 13.55
CA ARG A 79 -0.38 5.56 12.50
C ARG A 79 0.20 6.05 11.17
N PHE A 80 0.59 7.32 11.08
CA PHE A 80 1.11 7.87 9.82
C PHE A 80 2.41 7.19 9.38
N GLY A 81 3.30 6.89 10.33
CA GLY A 81 4.56 6.19 10.01
C GLY A 81 4.37 4.79 9.40
N ALA A 82 3.25 4.11 9.74
CA ALA A 82 2.93 2.80 9.20
C ALA A 82 2.04 2.85 7.95
N ARG A 83 1.28 3.94 7.75
CA ARG A 83 0.26 4.05 6.69
C ARG A 83 0.59 5.06 5.61
N ASN A 84 1.61 5.87 5.83
CA ASN A 84 2.16 6.85 4.89
C ASN A 84 1.09 7.60 4.06
N PRO A 85 0.07 8.24 4.69
CA PRO A 85 -1.10 8.75 3.96
C PRO A 85 -0.74 9.80 2.92
N LYS A 86 0.24 10.69 3.19
CA LYS A 86 0.70 11.69 2.22
C LYS A 86 1.22 10.99 0.96
N ALA A 87 2.27 10.19 1.12
CA ALA A 87 2.90 9.53 -0.01
C ALA A 87 1.94 8.56 -0.75
N THR A 88 1.02 7.91 -0.02
CA THR A 88 0.02 7.01 -0.62
C THR A 88 -0.97 7.77 -1.50
N LEU A 89 -1.52 8.90 -1.02
CA LEU A 89 -2.48 9.69 -1.80
C LEU A 89 -1.81 10.39 -2.99
N GLU A 90 -0.58 10.89 -2.81
CA GLU A 90 0.24 11.44 -3.89
C GLU A 90 0.57 10.38 -4.96
N PHE A 91 0.95 9.15 -4.54
CA PHE A 91 1.21 8.05 -5.46
C PHE A 91 -0.02 7.69 -6.30
N PHE A 92 -1.21 7.71 -5.73
CA PHE A 92 -2.45 7.48 -6.46
C PHE A 92 -2.95 8.70 -7.25
N GLY A 93 -2.28 9.83 -7.13
CA GLY A 93 -2.63 11.06 -7.85
C GLY A 93 -3.95 11.68 -7.38
N VAL A 94 -4.28 11.53 -6.10
CA VAL A 94 -5.49 12.16 -5.54
C VAL A 94 -5.25 13.66 -5.38
N GLU A 95 -6.16 14.48 -5.93
CA GLU A 95 -6.08 15.93 -5.89
C GLU A 95 -7.40 16.56 -5.40
N PRO A 96 -7.35 17.80 -4.88
CA PRO A 96 -8.55 18.56 -4.56
C PRO A 96 -9.51 18.67 -5.74
N GLY A 97 -10.82 18.59 -5.48
CA GLY A 97 -11.87 18.69 -6.49
C GLY A 97 -12.20 17.36 -7.20
N MET A 98 -11.42 16.30 -6.99
CA MET A 98 -11.67 14.98 -7.59
C MET A 98 -12.88 14.29 -6.97
N THR A 99 -13.46 13.36 -7.73
CA THR A 99 -14.36 12.32 -7.23
C THR A 99 -13.53 11.06 -6.89
N VAL A 100 -13.53 10.70 -5.61
CA VAL A 100 -12.81 9.52 -5.10
C VAL A 100 -13.80 8.50 -4.54
N VAL A 101 -13.64 7.23 -4.91
CA VAL A 101 -14.35 6.11 -4.29
C VAL A 101 -13.42 5.46 -3.27
N GLU A 102 -13.87 5.30 -2.02
CA GLU A 102 -13.18 4.58 -0.97
C GLU A 102 -13.91 3.29 -0.65
N ALA A 103 -13.26 2.15 -0.92
CA ALA A 103 -13.81 0.86 -0.53
C ALA A 103 -13.58 0.57 0.95
N LEU A 104 -14.64 0.10 1.63
CA LEU A 104 -14.66 -0.25 3.04
C LEU A 104 -14.14 0.90 3.94
N PRO A 105 -14.79 2.08 3.94
CA PRO A 105 -14.32 3.22 4.73
C PRO A 105 -14.29 2.95 6.25
N SER A 106 -15.04 1.96 6.74
CA SER A 106 -15.07 1.54 8.15
C SER A 106 -15.32 2.74 9.09
N SER A 107 -14.41 2.99 10.04
CA SER A 107 -14.47 4.15 10.96
C SER A 107 -13.99 5.47 10.34
N GLY A 108 -13.79 5.52 9.02
CA GLY A 108 -13.47 6.72 8.26
C GLY A 108 -12.01 7.18 8.40
N TRP A 109 -11.04 6.28 8.58
CA TRP A 109 -9.66 6.74 8.78
C TRP A 109 -9.12 7.52 7.57
N TYR A 110 -9.30 7.02 6.35
CA TYR A 110 -8.98 7.77 5.13
C TYR A 110 -10.05 8.79 4.78
N SER A 111 -11.34 8.48 4.98
CA SER A 111 -12.45 9.44 4.74
C SER A 111 -12.23 10.77 5.44
N LYS A 112 -11.76 10.76 6.71
CA LYS A 112 -11.45 11.97 7.51
C LYS A 112 -10.29 12.79 6.95
N ILE A 113 -9.43 12.20 6.13
CA ILE A 113 -8.38 12.89 5.37
C ILE A 113 -8.95 13.37 4.03
N LEU A 114 -9.66 12.49 3.32
CA LEU A 114 -10.17 12.75 1.97
C LEU A 114 -11.21 13.88 1.96
N LEU A 115 -12.15 13.91 2.90
CA LEU A 115 -13.21 14.91 2.96
C LEU A 115 -12.71 16.37 2.91
N PRO A 116 -11.84 16.82 3.83
CA PRO A 116 -11.28 18.16 3.79
C PRO A 116 -10.25 18.34 2.67
N TYR A 117 -9.56 17.28 2.23
CA TYR A 117 -8.57 17.37 1.15
C TYR A 117 -9.22 17.57 -0.21
N LEU A 118 -10.26 16.82 -0.52
CA LEU A 118 -11.03 16.99 -1.78
C LEU A 118 -11.75 18.32 -1.81
N GLY A 119 -12.32 18.76 -0.68
CA GLY A 119 -12.99 20.06 -0.57
C GLY A 119 -14.35 20.13 -1.23
N SER A 120 -14.99 21.31 -1.14
CA SER A 120 -16.38 21.52 -1.58
C SER A 120 -16.64 21.25 -3.06
N GLU A 121 -15.61 21.27 -3.89
CA GLU A 121 -15.72 20.94 -5.33
C GLU A 121 -15.53 19.43 -5.59
N GLY A 122 -15.04 18.67 -4.58
CA GLY A 122 -14.80 17.25 -4.68
C GLY A 122 -15.97 16.40 -4.19
N ARG A 123 -15.84 15.08 -4.39
CA ARG A 123 -16.82 14.09 -3.95
C ARG A 123 -16.11 12.88 -3.37
N LEU A 124 -16.60 12.36 -2.25
CA LEU A 124 -16.23 11.09 -1.67
C LEU A 124 -17.41 10.11 -1.80
N ILE A 125 -17.20 8.99 -2.45
CA ILE A 125 -18.20 7.92 -2.55
C ILE A 125 -17.67 6.74 -1.73
N GLY A 126 -18.36 6.39 -0.64
CA GLY A 126 -18.08 5.17 0.09
C GLY A 126 -18.63 3.95 -0.65
N ALA A 127 -17.83 2.91 -0.80
CA ALA A 127 -18.25 1.62 -1.34
C ALA A 127 -18.04 0.54 -0.27
N ASN A 128 -19.12 -0.01 0.27
CA ASN A 128 -19.02 -1.00 1.36
C ASN A 128 -19.30 -2.42 0.87
N TYR A 129 -18.89 -3.41 1.66
CA TYR A 129 -19.25 -4.79 1.40
C TYR A 129 -20.76 -4.95 1.42
N PRO A 130 -21.36 -5.74 0.51
CA PRO A 130 -22.78 -6.01 0.54
C PRO A 130 -23.18 -6.77 1.82
N THR A 131 -24.42 -6.64 2.23
CA THR A 131 -24.94 -7.32 3.43
C THR A 131 -24.81 -8.86 3.34
N SER A 132 -24.85 -9.42 2.14
CA SER A 132 -24.62 -10.85 1.87
C SER A 132 -23.19 -11.29 2.24
N LEU A 133 -22.17 -10.43 2.03
CA LEU A 133 -20.80 -10.71 2.47
C LEU A 133 -20.68 -10.52 3.99
N PHE A 134 -21.25 -9.44 4.55
CA PHE A 134 -21.20 -9.22 5.99
C PHE A 134 -21.83 -10.37 6.77
N SER A 135 -22.89 -11.01 6.26
CA SER A 135 -23.54 -12.15 6.88
C SER A 135 -22.66 -13.40 7.03
N GLN A 136 -21.51 -13.44 6.33
CA GLN A 136 -20.57 -14.57 6.41
C GLN A 136 -19.63 -14.47 7.63
N PHE A 137 -19.55 -13.31 8.27
CA PHE A 137 -18.67 -13.14 9.43
C PHE A 137 -19.31 -13.65 10.72
N GLY A 138 -18.52 -14.30 11.56
CA GLY A 138 -18.96 -14.81 12.85
C GLY A 138 -19.46 -13.74 13.83
N PHE A 139 -19.19 -12.46 13.56
CA PHE A 139 -19.70 -11.32 14.35
C PHE A 139 -21.02 -10.74 13.80
N ALA A 140 -21.56 -11.26 12.70
CA ALA A 140 -22.76 -10.75 12.06
C ALA A 140 -24.03 -11.15 12.83
N THR A 141 -24.22 -10.54 14.02
CA THR A 141 -25.46 -10.71 14.79
C THR A 141 -26.63 -10.02 14.09
N PRO A 142 -27.90 -10.40 14.41
CA PRO A 142 -29.07 -9.70 13.87
C PRO A 142 -29.01 -8.19 14.09
N GLU A 143 -28.57 -7.75 15.26
CA GLU A 143 -28.45 -6.32 15.61
C GLU A 143 -27.40 -5.62 14.75
N PHE A 144 -26.25 -6.27 14.49
CA PHE A 144 -25.24 -5.74 13.57
C PHE A 144 -25.80 -5.64 12.16
N MET A 145 -26.47 -6.66 11.66
CA MET A 145 -27.05 -6.67 10.30
C MET A 145 -28.14 -5.59 10.15
N GLU A 146 -28.96 -5.36 11.19
CA GLU A 146 -29.93 -4.28 11.22
C GLU A 146 -29.25 -2.90 11.19
N SER A 147 -28.14 -2.74 11.93
CA SER A 147 -27.40 -1.47 12.01
C SER A 147 -26.76 -1.05 10.68
N ILE A 148 -26.44 -2.00 9.81
CA ILE A 148 -25.83 -1.73 8.50
C ILE A 148 -26.84 -1.77 7.35
N ALA A 149 -28.10 -2.17 7.58
CA ALA A 149 -29.07 -2.44 6.51
C ALA A 149 -29.27 -1.28 5.51
N ASN A 150 -29.11 -0.05 5.97
CA ASN A 150 -29.25 1.18 5.18
C ASN A 150 -27.95 1.98 5.14
N TRP A 151 -26.80 1.28 5.10
CA TRP A 151 -25.50 1.96 5.18
C TRP A 151 -25.25 2.99 4.06
N PRO A 152 -25.65 2.79 2.80
CA PRO A 152 -25.47 3.80 1.77
C PRO A 152 -26.12 5.15 2.10
N GLU A 153 -27.28 5.13 2.80
CA GLU A 153 -28.00 6.32 3.22
C GLU A 153 -27.44 6.90 4.54
N THR A 154 -26.93 6.05 5.44
CA THR A 154 -26.45 6.48 6.75
C THR A 154 -25.00 6.94 6.73
N PHE A 155 -24.17 6.39 5.84
CA PHE A 155 -22.77 6.78 5.72
C PHE A 155 -22.55 8.25 5.41
N PRO A 156 -23.27 8.91 4.47
CA PRO A 156 -23.14 10.34 4.26
C PRO A 156 -23.46 11.17 5.52
N VAL A 157 -24.50 10.78 6.27
CA VAL A 157 -24.89 11.45 7.51
C VAL A 157 -23.82 11.30 8.60
N GLU A 158 -23.23 10.11 8.73
CA GLU A 158 -22.12 9.88 9.65
C GLU A 158 -20.89 10.70 9.27
N ALA A 159 -20.58 10.76 7.98
CA ALA A 159 -19.43 11.47 7.44
C ALA A 159 -19.50 12.99 7.61
N GLU A 160 -20.69 13.59 7.69
CA GLU A 160 -20.88 15.01 8.02
C GLU A 160 -20.25 15.40 9.36
N ALA A 161 -20.21 14.48 10.33
CA ALA A 161 -19.58 14.73 11.63
C ALA A 161 -18.04 14.74 11.58
N TRP A 162 -17.43 14.26 10.48
CA TRP A 162 -15.97 14.14 10.35
C TRP A 162 -15.30 15.37 9.73
N CYS A 163 -16.09 16.28 9.16
CA CYS A 163 -15.59 17.46 8.50
C CYS A 163 -16.63 18.58 8.60
N SER A 164 -16.24 19.77 9.04
CA SER A 164 -17.17 20.87 9.32
C SER A 164 -17.19 21.98 8.27
N GLU A 165 -16.08 22.18 7.55
CA GLU A 165 -15.93 23.28 6.60
C GLU A 165 -15.22 22.83 5.34
N ASN A 166 -15.68 23.29 4.18
CA ASN A 166 -15.05 23.01 2.89
C ASN A 166 -14.84 21.51 2.63
N CYS A 167 -15.88 20.72 2.89
CA CYS A 167 -15.87 19.26 2.81
C CYS A 167 -16.40 18.79 1.45
N ALA A 168 -15.89 17.67 0.97
CA ALA A 168 -16.44 16.98 -0.20
C ALA A 168 -17.88 16.53 0.06
N ALA A 169 -18.70 16.53 -1.00
CA ALA A 169 -19.98 15.85 -0.95
C ALA A 169 -19.80 14.34 -0.74
N VAL A 170 -20.70 13.69 0.00
CA VAL A 170 -20.59 12.27 0.35
C VAL A 170 -21.77 11.50 -0.19
N GLU A 171 -21.50 10.33 -0.75
CA GLU A 171 -22.48 9.36 -1.22
C GLU A 171 -22.02 7.96 -0.79
N GLY A 172 -22.89 6.94 -0.90
CA GLY A 172 -22.55 5.57 -0.57
C GLY A 172 -23.27 4.56 -1.45
N PHE A 173 -22.64 3.38 -1.66
CA PHE A 173 -23.27 2.23 -2.31
C PHE A 173 -22.67 0.91 -1.80
N TRP A 174 -23.35 -0.20 -2.09
CA TRP A 174 -22.84 -1.54 -1.83
C TRP A 174 -22.03 -2.05 -3.02
N LEU A 175 -20.82 -2.60 -2.78
CA LEU A 175 -20.05 -3.29 -3.82
C LEU A 175 -20.85 -4.45 -4.39
N GLY A 176 -20.91 -4.54 -5.71
CA GLY A 176 -21.80 -5.42 -6.47
C GLY A 176 -23.16 -4.80 -6.82
N GLU A 177 -23.45 -3.58 -6.35
CA GLU A 177 -24.72 -2.87 -6.57
C GLU A 177 -24.47 -1.41 -7.00
N LEU A 178 -23.45 -1.17 -7.83
CA LEU A 178 -23.09 0.19 -8.30
C LEU A 178 -24.27 0.84 -9.02
N PRO A 179 -24.77 2.02 -8.56
CA PRO A 179 -25.80 2.72 -9.27
C PRO A 179 -25.34 3.19 -10.67
N GLU A 180 -26.23 3.09 -11.67
CA GLU A 180 -25.92 3.51 -13.04
C GLU A 180 -25.49 5.00 -13.12
N SER A 181 -26.02 5.84 -12.23
CA SER A 181 -25.65 7.25 -12.11
C SER A 181 -24.18 7.51 -11.74
N HIS A 182 -23.49 6.51 -11.20
CA HIS A 182 -22.09 6.62 -10.82
C HIS A 182 -21.12 6.12 -11.92
N HIS A 183 -21.61 5.52 -13.01
CA HIS A 183 -20.75 5.03 -14.07
C HIS A 183 -19.92 6.15 -14.67
N ALA A 184 -18.61 5.93 -14.82
CA ALA A 184 -17.62 6.85 -15.39
C ALA A 184 -17.61 8.25 -14.74
N THR A 185 -17.82 8.33 -13.41
CA THR A 185 -17.81 9.59 -12.66
C THR A 185 -16.59 9.78 -11.77
N ALA A 186 -15.93 8.69 -11.33
CA ALA A 186 -14.80 8.75 -10.42
C ALA A 186 -13.48 8.98 -11.14
N ASP A 187 -12.60 9.78 -10.53
CA ASP A 187 -11.23 9.99 -10.97
C ASP A 187 -10.30 8.91 -10.39
N VAL A 188 -10.54 8.52 -9.12
CA VAL A 188 -9.75 7.55 -8.38
C VAL A 188 -10.67 6.61 -7.60
N VAL A 189 -10.34 5.30 -7.60
CA VAL A 189 -10.92 4.30 -6.69
C VAL A 189 -9.81 3.77 -5.81
N LEU A 190 -10.04 3.69 -4.50
CA LEU A 190 -9.09 3.25 -3.49
C LEU A 190 -9.59 1.99 -2.78
N PHE A 191 -8.88 0.87 -2.97
CA PHE A 191 -9.07 -0.35 -2.19
C PHE A 191 -7.95 -0.49 -1.17
N ILE A 192 -8.18 0.04 0.04
CA ILE A 192 -7.18 0.03 1.10
C ILE A 192 -7.52 -1.06 2.11
N ARG A 193 -6.87 -2.21 1.99
CA ARG A 193 -7.07 -3.42 2.82
C ARG A 193 -8.48 -3.99 2.72
N ALA A 194 -9.13 -3.81 1.58
CA ALA A 194 -10.52 -4.22 1.35
C ALA A 194 -10.65 -5.57 0.61
N MET A 195 -9.61 -6.04 -0.09
CA MET A 195 -9.74 -7.15 -1.04
C MET A 195 -9.79 -8.53 -0.39
N HIS A 196 -9.07 -8.75 0.71
CA HIS A 196 -8.84 -10.10 1.25
C HIS A 196 -10.11 -10.83 1.67
N ASN A 197 -11.10 -10.15 2.25
CA ASN A 197 -12.36 -10.80 2.62
C ASN A 197 -13.23 -11.14 1.41
N MET A 198 -13.23 -10.29 0.38
CA MET A 198 -13.92 -10.58 -0.88
C MET A 198 -13.28 -11.79 -1.57
N ALA A 199 -11.94 -11.83 -1.64
CA ALA A 199 -11.20 -12.96 -2.16
C ALA A 199 -11.48 -14.25 -1.37
N ARG A 200 -11.45 -14.18 -0.03
CA ARG A 200 -11.77 -15.31 0.85
C ARG A 200 -13.09 -15.93 0.49
N PHE A 201 -14.17 -15.19 0.59
CA PHE A 201 -15.52 -15.75 0.40
C PHE A 201 -15.82 -16.15 -1.05
N GLN A 202 -15.15 -15.52 -2.02
CA GLN A 202 -15.17 -15.97 -3.41
C GLN A 202 -14.44 -17.31 -3.57
N ASN A 203 -13.27 -17.50 -2.97
CA ASN A 203 -12.54 -18.76 -2.98
C ASN A 203 -13.27 -19.88 -2.23
N GLU A 204 -14.02 -19.54 -1.19
CA GLU A 204 -14.93 -20.48 -0.48
C GLU A 204 -16.19 -20.83 -1.31
N GLY A 205 -16.40 -20.19 -2.45
CA GLY A 205 -17.54 -20.46 -3.35
C GLY A 205 -18.87 -19.88 -2.85
N VAL A 206 -18.84 -18.86 -2.01
CA VAL A 206 -20.06 -18.22 -1.48
C VAL A 206 -20.71 -17.36 -2.56
N ASP A 207 -19.97 -16.42 -3.16
CA ASP A 207 -20.40 -15.56 -4.27
C ASP A 207 -19.16 -14.95 -4.94
N GLN A 208 -19.35 -14.25 -6.07
CA GLN A 208 -18.28 -13.59 -6.86
C GLN A 208 -17.95 -12.19 -6.32
N PHE A 209 -17.77 -12.04 -5.01
CA PHE A 209 -17.64 -10.73 -4.35
C PHE A 209 -16.47 -9.90 -4.86
N LEU A 210 -15.31 -10.51 -5.10
CA LEU A 210 -14.13 -9.79 -5.59
C LEU A 210 -14.33 -9.36 -7.05
N ASP A 211 -14.83 -10.25 -7.89
CA ASP A 211 -15.07 -9.96 -9.30
C ASP A 211 -16.12 -8.86 -9.47
N GLN A 212 -17.21 -8.91 -8.69
CA GLN A 212 -18.25 -7.87 -8.67
C GLN A 212 -17.68 -6.50 -8.22
N ALA A 213 -16.89 -6.49 -7.14
CA ALA A 213 -16.27 -5.26 -6.65
C ALA A 213 -15.26 -4.65 -7.63
N LEU A 214 -14.49 -5.49 -8.33
CA LEU A 214 -13.56 -5.03 -9.37
C LEU A 214 -14.31 -4.53 -10.61
N ALA A 215 -15.42 -5.17 -10.99
CA ALA A 215 -16.28 -4.69 -12.07
C ALA A 215 -16.90 -3.32 -11.74
N ASP A 216 -17.37 -3.11 -10.50
CA ASP A 216 -17.86 -1.81 -10.04
C ASP A 216 -16.76 -0.75 -10.05
N ALA A 217 -15.55 -1.10 -9.54
CA ALA A 217 -14.40 -0.21 -9.58
C ALA A 217 -14.05 0.21 -11.02
N PHE A 218 -14.14 -0.73 -11.95
CA PHE A 218 -13.91 -0.44 -13.37
C PHE A 218 -15.04 0.43 -13.95
N ALA A 219 -16.29 0.11 -13.67
CA ALA A 219 -17.45 0.83 -14.21
C ALA A 219 -17.53 2.27 -13.69
N VAL A 220 -17.25 2.51 -12.39
CA VAL A 220 -17.34 3.84 -11.77
C VAL A 220 -16.25 4.79 -12.25
N LEU A 221 -15.06 4.27 -12.61
CA LEU A 221 -13.95 5.10 -13.09
C LEU A 221 -14.20 5.69 -14.46
N LYS A 222 -13.82 6.95 -14.62
CA LYS A 222 -13.67 7.59 -15.92
C LYS A 222 -12.63 6.82 -16.75
N PRO A 223 -12.69 6.84 -18.10
CA PRO A 223 -11.56 6.43 -18.93
C PRO A 223 -10.28 7.15 -18.50
N GLY A 224 -9.18 6.44 -18.34
CA GLY A 224 -7.93 6.97 -17.80
C GLY A 224 -7.90 7.17 -16.28
N GLY A 225 -8.95 6.84 -15.54
CA GLY A 225 -9.00 6.92 -14.07
C GLY A 225 -8.07 5.90 -13.38
N VAL A 226 -7.74 6.17 -12.13
CA VAL A 226 -6.80 5.39 -11.32
C VAL A 226 -7.54 4.43 -10.41
N PHE A 227 -7.12 3.16 -10.40
CA PHE A 227 -7.46 2.18 -9.37
C PHE A 227 -6.25 1.96 -8.47
N GLY A 228 -6.33 2.42 -7.22
CA GLY A 228 -5.27 2.31 -6.21
C GLY A 228 -5.55 1.20 -5.22
N VAL A 229 -4.58 0.31 -5.03
CA VAL A 229 -4.67 -0.80 -4.09
C VAL A 229 -3.55 -0.72 -3.06
N VAL A 230 -3.92 -0.77 -1.77
CA VAL A 230 -3.02 -1.07 -0.66
C VAL A 230 -3.54 -2.33 0.02
N GLN A 231 -2.80 -3.44 -0.04
CA GLN A 231 -3.26 -4.72 0.50
C GLN A 231 -2.15 -5.41 1.29
N HIS A 232 -2.53 -6.10 2.37
CA HIS A 232 -1.61 -6.93 3.14
C HIS A 232 -0.97 -7.98 2.24
N GLU A 233 0.35 -8.01 2.22
CA GLU A 233 1.15 -8.81 1.30
C GLU A 233 1.88 -9.93 2.01
N ILE A 234 1.80 -11.15 1.47
CA ILE A 234 2.59 -12.30 1.86
C ILE A 234 3.54 -12.69 0.73
N SER A 235 4.65 -13.38 1.08
CA SER A 235 5.63 -13.84 0.09
C SER A 235 5.01 -14.72 -0.99
N GLU A 236 5.49 -14.58 -2.22
CA GLU A 236 5.13 -15.45 -3.36
C GLU A 236 5.55 -16.92 -3.13
N ASP A 237 6.51 -17.18 -2.23
CA ASP A 237 6.99 -18.53 -1.91
C ASP A 237 6.01 -19.35 -1.04
N VAL A 238 5.02 -18.70 -0.41
CA VAL A 238 3.96 -19.42 0.33
C VAL A 238 3.06 -20.14 -0.68
N ALA A 239 2.62 -21.37 -0.36
CA ALA A 239 1.75 -22.13 -1.25
C ALA A 239 0.41 -21.41 -1.50
N ASP A 240 -0.09 -21.46 -2.74
CA ASP A 240 -1.34 -20.73 -3.11
C ASP A 240 -2.54 -21.21 -2.30
N GLU A 241 -2.58 -22.51 -1.99
CA GLU A 241 -3.66 -23.13 -1.20
C GLU A 241 -3.72 -22.60 0.23
N ALA A 242 -2.60 -22.06 0.75
CA ALA A 242 -2.52 -21.45 2.08
C ALA A 242 -2.87 -19.95 2.07
N VAL A 243 -3.07 -19.32 0.90
CA VAL A 243 -3.31 -17.87 0.76
C VAL A 243 -4.70 -17.63 0.20
N THR A 244 -5.73 -17.97 0.98
CA THR A 244 -7.14 -17.85 0.57
C THR A 244 -7.75 -16.47 0.83
N GLY A 245 -7.07 -15.60 1.60
CA GLY A 245 -7.56 -14.31 2.06
C GLY A 245 -8.12 -14.33 3.50
N ASP A 246 -8.38 -15.49 4.10
CA ASP A 246 -8.91 -15.63 5.46
C ASP A 246 -7.93 -15.11 6.53
N ALA A 247 -6.63 -15.29 6.31
CA ALA A 247 -5.56 -14.72 7.13
C ALA A 247 -5.36 -13.21 6.94
N GLY A 248 -6.06 -12.60 5.99
CA GLY A 248 -5.98 -11.17 5.64
C GLY A 248 -4.89 -10.84 4.62
N TYR A 249 -3.94 -11.74 4.38
CA TYR A 249 -2.87 -11.59 3.40
C TYR A 249 -3.31 -12.06 2.01
N LEU A 250 -2.76 -11.40 0.97
CA LEU A 250 -2.83 -11.83 -0.42
C LEU A 250 -1.45 -11.75 -1.05
N LYS A 251 -1.21 -12.54 -2.10
CA LYS A 251 -0.02 -12.41 -2.94
C LYS A 251 -0.15 -11.22 -3.89
N ARG A 252 0.95 -10.56 -4.17
CA ARG A 252 0.99 -9.45 -5.15
C ARG A 252 0.57 -9.93 -6.53
N SER A 253 1.08 -11.08 -6.97
CA SER A 253 0.72 -11.70 -8.24
C SER A 253 -0.79 -11.95 -8.37
N PHE A 254 -1.44 -12.44 -7.30
CA PHE A 254 -2.89 -12.64 -7.27
C PHE A 254 -3.65 -11.33 -7.46
N VAL A 255 -3.29 -10.27 -6.71
CA VAL A 255 -3.97 -8.96 -6.79
C VAL A 255 -3.82 -8.36 -8.20
N ILE A 256 -2.62 -8.46 -8.79
CA ILE A 256 -2.37 -7.99 -10.16
C ILE A 256 -3.24 -8.77 -11.15
N ALA A 257 -3.24 -10.09 -11.08
CA ALA A 257 -4.01 -10.94 -12.00
C ALA A 257 -5.52 -10.65 -11.93
N GLN A 258 -6.07 -10.44 -10.71
CA GLN A 258 -7.48 -10.12 -10.54
C GLN A 258 -7.85 -8.75 -11.13
N ALA A 259 -7.00 -7.73 -10.90
CA ALA A 259 -7.21 -6.41 -11.47
C ALA A 259 -7.11 -6.41 -13.01
N GLU A 260 -6.13 -7.12 -13.57
CA GLU A 260 -5.97 -7.26 -15.02
C GLU A 260 -7.13 -8.03 -15.65
N ALA A 261 -7.64 -9.07 -14.99
CA ALA A 261 -8.83 -9.81 -15.45
C ALA A 261 -10.08 -8.91 -15.49
N ALA A 262 -10.18 -7.91 -14.61
CA ALA A 262 -11.23 -6.90 -14.62
C ALA A 262 -11.04 -5.79 -15.69
N GLY A 263 -9.92 -5.81 -16.43
CA GLY A 263 -9.62 -4.88 -17.53
C GLY A 263 -8.68 -3.73 -17.16
N PHE A 264 -8.17 -3.69 -15.94
CA PHE A 264 -7.17 -2.69 -15.54
C PHE A 264 -5.79 -3.02 -16.10
N VAL A 265 -4.93 -2.00 -16.20
CA VAL A 265 -3.52 -2.15 -16.56
C VAL A 265 -2.67 -1.70 -15.37
N LEU A 266 -1.75 -2.56 -14.91
CA LEU A 266 -0.79 -2.17 -13.89
C LEU A 266 0.12 -1.07 -14.44
N GLU A 267 0.13 0.09 -13.79
CA GLU A 267 0.94 1.25 -14.18
C GLU A 267 2.23 1.31 -13.35
N GLU A 268 2.11 1.12 -12.03
CA GLU A 268 3.25 1.23 -11.12
C GLU A 268 3.00 0.45 -9.82
N ALA A 269 4.08 -0.05 -9.24
CA ALA A 269 4.11 -0.63 -7.90
C ALA A 269 5.09 0.15 -7.02
N SER A 270 4.78 0.26 -5.72
CA SER A 270 5.58 1.01 -4.77
C SER A 270 5.69 0.29 -3.42
N ASP A 271 6.80 0.54 -2.74
CA ASP A 271 7.07 0.05 -1.39
C ASP A 271 6.71 1.07 -0.28
N ILE A 272 5.93 2.11 -0.62
CA ILE A 272 5.50 3.17 0.33
C ILE A 272 4.93 2.59 1.63
N ASN A 273 4.15 1.50 1.55
CA ASN A 273 3.52 0.85 2.69
C ASN A 273 4.15 -0.51 3.06
N ALA A 274 5.34 -0.79 2.54
CA ALA A 274 6.06 -2.01 2.87
C ALA A 274 6.59 -1.98 4.32
N ASN A 275 6.54 -3.13 4.98
CA ASN A 275 7.17 -3.35 6.27
C ASN A 275 8.00 -4.63 6.22
N PRO A 276 9.33 -4.55 5.99
CA PRO A 276 10.18 -5.73 5.86
C PRO A 276 10.34 -6.52 7.17
N LEU A 277 9.88 -5.99 8.31
CA LEU A 277 9.88 -6.72 9.59
C LEU A 277 8.70 -7.70 9.67
N ASP A 278 7.63 -7.49 8.89
CA ASP A 278 6.53 -8.45 8.79
C ASP A 278 6.87 -9.54 7.76
N GLN A 279 7.53 -10.57 8.24
CA GLN A 279 7.89 -11.76 7.45
C GLN A 279 6.84 -12.86 7.66
N ALA A 280 5.59 -12.57 7.29
CA ALA A 280 4.50 -13.51 7.43
C ALA A 280 4.73 -14.78 6.63
N GLY A 281 4.49 -15.94 7.26
CA GLY A 281 4.50 -17.26 6.66
C GLY A 281 3.14 -17.94 6.73
N GLU A 282 3.10 -19.22 6.33
CA GLU A 282 1.91 -20.05 6.44
C GLU A 282 1.40 -20.11 7.90
N GLY A 283 0.12 -19.84 8.11
CA GLY A 283 -0.52 -19.83 9.42
C GLY A 283 -0.48 -18.50 10.15
N ASP A 284 0.32 -17.51 9.69
CA ASP A 284 0.28 -16.16 10.24
C ASP A 284 -0.96 -15.40 9.76
N ILE A 285 -1.57 -14.63 10.68
CA ILE A 285 -2.71 -13.77 10.37
C ILE A 285 -2.37 -12.29 10.56
N VAL A 286 -2.97 -11.39 9.77
CA VAL A 286 -2.71 -9.94 9.87
C VAL A 286 -3.04 -9.38 11.25
N TRP A 287 -4.05 -9.92 11.91
CA TRP A 287 -4.53 -9.46 13.23
C TRP A 287 -3.60 -9.82 14.40
N ARG A 288 -2.51 -10.59 14.18
CA ARG A 288 -1.44 -10.78 15.17
C ARG A 288 -0.67 -9.50 15.44
N LEU A 289 -0.60 -8.60 14.45
CA LEU A 289 0.13 -7.34 14.49
C LEU A 289 -0.74 -6.15 14.91
N PRO A 290 -0.13 -4.98 15.23
CA PRO A 290 -0.86 -3.75 15.48
C PRO A 290 -1.79 -3.37 14.30
N PRO A 291 -2.92 -2.76 14.62
CA PRO A 291 -3.42 -2.33 15.93
C PRO A 291 -4.13 -3.43 16.70
N SER A 292 -4.46 -4.56 16.06
CA SER A 292 -5.30 -5.60 16.63
C SER A 292 -4.63 -6.32 17.80
N LEU A 293 -3.43 -6.87 17.58
CA LEU A 293 -2.69 -7.67 18.56
C LEU A 293 -3.54 -8.81 19.15
N GLY A 294 -4.44 -9.38 18.32
CA GLY A 294 -5.50 -10.29 18.76
C GLY A 294 -5.00 -11.65 19.26
N THR A 295 -3.82 -12.09 18.78
CA THR A 295 -3.24 -13.39 19.16
C THR A 295 -2.37 -13.34 20.41
N SER A 296 -2.12 -12.14 20.96
CA SER A 296 -1.20 -11.90 22.08
C SER A 296 -1.85 -11.24 23.29
N ALA A 297 -3.19 -11.33 23.41
CA ALA A 297 -3.94 -10.63 24.46
C ALA A 297 -3.50 -11.06 25.88
N GLU A 298 -3.18 -12.33 26.07
CA GLU A 298 -2.80 -12.94 27.36
C GLU A 298 -1.29 -13.18 27.51
N ASP A 299 -0.48 -12.83 26.47
CA ASP A 299 0.98 -13.01 26.46
C ASP A 299 1.69 -11.66 26.27
N PRO A 300 2.16 -11.02 27.35
CA PRO A 300 2.81 -9.71 27.28
C PRO A 300 4.13 -9.73 26.49
N GLU A 301 4.91 -10.82 26.52
CA GLU A 301 6.19 -10.93 25.79
C GLU A 301 5.92 -11.05 24.29
N LEU A 302 4.99 -11.92 23.90
CA LEU A 302 4.55 -12.05 22.51
C LEU A 302 3.95 -10.72 22.01
N ARG A 303 3.15 -10.05 22.85
CA ARG A 303 2.53 -8.77 22.50
C ARG A 303 3.56 -7.69 22.20
N GLU A 304 4.64 -7.62 22.99
CA GLU A 304 5.73 -6.68 22.76
C GLU A 304 6.53 -7.04 21.50
N ALA A 305 6.77 -8.32 21.27
CA ALA A 305 7.38 -8.78 20.02
C ALA A 305 6.53 -8.40 18.78
N MET A 306 5.22 -8.58 18.85
CA MET A 306 4.31 -8.16 17.76
C MET A 306 4.30 -6.63 17.56
N ARG A 307 4.37 -5.84 18.64
CA ARG A 307 4.50 -4.38 18.54
C ARG A 307 5.82 -3.95 17.89
N ALA A 308 6.90 -4.64 18.18
CA ALA A 308 8.21 -4.34 17.61
C ALA A 308 8.26 -4.56 16.08
N ILE A 309 7.45 -5.48 15.54
CA ILE A 309 7.26 -5.66 14.10
C ILE A 309 6.53 -4.44 13.51
N GLY A 310 5.53 -3.90 14.19
CA GLY A 310 4.68 -2.84 13.68
C GLY A 310 3.46 -3.34 12.91
N GLU A 311 2.83 -2.47 12.10
CA GLU A 311 1.72 -2.89 11.21
C GLU A 311 2.25 -3.82 10.09
N THR A 312 1.36 -4.60 9.49
CA THR A 312 1.66 -5.57 8.44
C THR A 312 2.41 -5.00 7.24
N ASN A 313 3.17 -5.85 6.55
CA ASN A 313 3.67 -5.57 5.21
C ASN A 313 2.51 -5.37 4.24
N ARG A 314 2.62 -4.39 3.33
CA ARG A 314 1.56 -4.07 2.35
C ARG A 314 2.16 -3.70 1.00
N MET A 315 1.67 -4.35 -0.04
CA MET A 315 1.85 -3.89 -1.41
C MET A 315 1.09 -2.58 -1.64
N THR A 316 1.60 -1.73 -2.50
CA THR A 316 0.93 -0.52 -3.01
C THR A 316 1.00 -0.55 -4.52
N LEU A 317 -0.15 -0.68 -5.17
CA LEU A 317 -0.26 -0.90 -6.62
C LEU A 317 -1.17 0.15 -7.24
N ARG A 318 -0.70 0.80 -8.31
CA ARG A 318 -1.47 1.74 -9.11
C ARG A 318 -1.81 1.13 -10.45
N PHE A 319 -3.10 1.00 -10.71
CA PHE A 319 -3.62 0.55 -11.99
C PHE A 319 -4.32 1.68 -12.71
N ARG A 320 -4.45 1.55 -14.02
CA ARG A 320 -5.14 2.47 -14.89
C ARG A 320 -6.29 1.80 -15.61
N LYS A 321 -7.47 2.45 -15.63
CA LYS A 321 -8.50 2.11 -16.60
C LYS A 321 -8.07 2.64 -17.97
N PRO A 322 -7.99 1.82 -19.03
CA PRO A 322 -7.63 2.29 -20.37
C PRO A 322 -8.53 3.42 -20.85
N SER A 323 -7.95 4.38 -21.61
CA SER A 323 -8.68 5.53 -22.13
C SER A 323 -9.47 5.22 -23.38
N ASP A 324 -9.13 4.14 -24.09
CA ASP A 324 -9.61 3.82 -25.44
C ASP A 324 -10.71 2.73 -25.45
N ILE A 325 -11.50 2.64 -24.36
CA ILE A 325 -12.62 1.69 -24.24
C ILE A 325 -13.95 2.41 -24.31
#